data_ea5c08a14cfa146a8d4da28869d71d1d
#
_entry.id   ea5c08a14cfa146a8d4da28869d71d1d
#
_cell.length_a   1.000
_cell.length_b   1.000
_cell.length_c   1.000
_cell.angle_alpha   90.00
_cell.angle_beta   90.00
_cell.angle_gamma   90.00
#
_symmetry.space_group_name_H-M   'P 1'
#
loop_
_entity.id
_entity.type
_entity.pdbx_description
1 polymer ?
#
loop_
_entity_poly.entity_id
_entity_poly.type
_entity_poly.pdbx_seq_one_letter_code
_entity_poly.pdbx_strand_id
1 'polypeptide(L)'
;MYLHIGGEVVVRTEDILAVCDLDNTSSSYLTRQFLSRAEKEGRVVNAADDLPKSFVAVEEKGRCILYLSQLSPATLLRRAETITYE
;
A
#
# COMPACT_ATOMS: atom_id res chain seq x y z
N MET A 1 -0.62 6.45 -15.30
CA MET A 1 -0.76 7.28 -14.10
C MET A 1 0.00 6.67 -12.95
N TYR A 2 0.54 7.50 -12.08
CA TYR A 2 1.37 7.05 -10.96
C TYR A 2 0.85 7.64 -9.66
N LEU A 3 0.89 6.84 -8.60
CA LEU A 3 0.52 7.28 -7.26
C LEU A 3 1.77 7.28 -6.38
N HIS A 4 2.06 8.42 -5.79
CA HIS A 4 3.18 8.58 -4.87
C HIS A 4 2.71 8.17 -3.47
N ILE A 5 3.28 7.13 -2.92
CA ILE A 5 2.80 6.55 -1.66
C ILE A 5 3.70 6.82 -0.47
N GLY A 6 4.85 7.43 -0.68
CA GLY A 6 5.73 7.84 0.40
C GLY A 6 7.19 7.75 -0.01
N GLY A 7 8.04 8.59 0.61
CA GLY A 7 9.44 8.64 0.27
C GLY A 7 9.63 8.86 -1.21
N GLU A 8 10.38 7.98 -1.86
CA GLU A 8 10.58 8.04 -3.29
C GLU A 8 9.80 6.94 -4.02
N VAL A 9 8.88 6.29 -3.33
CA VAL A 9 8.15 5.16 -3.90
C VAL A 9 6.93 5.62 -4.66
N VAL A 10 6.84 5.22 -5.92
CA VAL A 10 5.74 5.55 -6.82
C VAL A 10 5.26 4.24 -7.44
N VAL A 11 3.95 4.05 -7.51
CA VAL A 11 3.38 2.87 -8.14
C VAL A 11 2.40 3.28 -9.23
N ARG A 12 2.17 2.40 -10.20
CA ARG A 12 1.19 2.67 -11.24
C ARG A 12 -0.20 2.44 -10.69
N THR A 13 -1.10 3.40 -10.91
CA THR A 13 -2.45 3.29 -10.37
C THR A 13 -3.19 2.08 -10.92
N GLU A 14 -2.94 1.70 -12.17
CA GLU A 14 -3.61 0.56 -12.78
C GLU A 14 -3.16 -0.78 -12.19
N ASP A 15 -2.03 -0.81 -11.47
CA ASP A 15 -1.53 -2.03 -10.85
C ASP A 15 -2.00 -2.20 -9.40
N ILE A 16 -2.69 -1.20 -8.85
CA ILE A 16 -3.14 -1.24 -7.47
C ILE A 16 -4.32 -2.19 -7.34
N LEU A 17 -4.16 -3.19 -6.46
CA LEU A 17 -5.21 -4.17 -6.19
C LEU A 17 -6.09 -3.75 -5.02
N ALA A 18 -5.48 -3.14 -4.00
CA ALA A 18 -6.21 -2.75 -2.80
C ALA A 18 -5.40 -1.76 -1.98
N VAL A 19 -6.10 -0.93 -1.21
CA VAL A 19 -5.49 -0.05 -0.22
C VAL A 19 -6.16 -0.39 1.11
N CYS A 20 -5.35 -0.74 2.11
CA CYS A 20 -5.87 -1.19 3.39
C CYS A 20 -5.40 -0.31 4.53
N ASP A 21 -6.29 -0.10 5.49
CA ASP A 21 -6.04 0.74 6.65
C ASP A 21 -5.44 -0.10 7.77
N LEU A 22 -4.18 0.15 8.13
CA LEU A 22 -3.52 -0.59 9.19
C LEU A 22 -4.02 -0.20 10.59
N ASP A 23 -4.51 1.02 10.75
CA ASP A 23 -5.01 1.46 12.04
C ASP A 23 -6.27 0.71 12.44
N ASN A 24 -7.13 0.41 11.48
CA ASN A 24 -8.38 -0.29 11.74
C ASN A 24 -8.30 -1.77 11.48
N THR A 25 -7.64 -2.18 10.40
CA THR A 25 -7.56 -3.58 10.01
C THR A 25 -6.41 -4.32 10.68
N SER A 26 -5.48 -3.61 11.31
CA SER A 26 -4.36 -4.25 11.99
C SER A 26 -4.83 -5.15 13.14
N SER A 27 -6.02 -4.91 13.66
CA SER A 27 -6.59 -5.79 14.68
C SER A 27 -7.13 -7.08 14.09
N SER A 28 -7.28 -7.15 12.77
CA SER A 28 -7.76 -8.33 12.10
C SER A 28 -6.68 -9.40 12.07
N TYR A 29 -7.05 -10.59 12.55
CA TYR A 29 -6.14 -11.73 12.55
C TYR A 29 -5.69 -12.09 11.12
N LEU A 30 -6.65 -12.06 10.18
CA LEU A 30 -6.35 -12.42 8.80
C LEU A 30 -5.41 -11.42 8.13
N THR A 31 -5.59 -10.14 8.42
CA THR A 31 -4.72 -9.10 7.87
C THR A 31 -3.30 -9.27 8.37
N ARG A 32 -3.15 -9.56 9.67
CA ARG A 32 -1.81 -9.78 10.24
C ARG A 32 -1.13 -11.00 9.65
N GLN A 33 -1.89 -12.07 9.45
CA GLN A 33 -1.34 -13.27 8.82
C GLN A 33 -0.89 -12.99 7.40
N PHE A 34 -1.69 -12.25 6.67
CA PHE A 34 -1.36 -11.91 5.29
C PHE A 34 -0.07 -11.11 5.20
N LEU A 35 0.06 -10.09 6.05
CA LEU A 35 1.26 -9.26 6.09
C LEU A 35 2.48 -10.08 6.51
N SER A 36 2.32 -10.90 7.53
CA SER A 36 3.42 -11.71 8.02
C SER A 36 3.93 -12.67 6.95
N ARG A 37 3.02 -13.28 6.22
CA ARG A 37 3.40 -14.19 5.14
C ARG A 37 4.13 -13.43 4.02
N ALA A 38 3.61 -12.26 3.67
CA ALA A 38 4.23 -11.44 2.63
C ALA A 38 5.64 -11.02 3.03
N GLU A 39 5.85 -10.69 4.29
CA GLU A 39 7.18 -10.34 4.79
C GLU A 39 8.15 -11.51 4.67
N LYS A 40 7.70 -12.70 5.05
CA LYS A 40 8.53 -13.90 4.97
C LYS A 40 8.91 -14.23 3.53
N GLU A 41 8.04 -13.89 2.59
CA GLU A 41 8.27 -14.15 1.18
C GLU A 41 9.01 -13.01 0.48
N GLY A 42 9.39 -11.97 1.23
CA GLY A 42 10.12 -10.84 0.68
C GLY A 42 9.28 -9.95 -0.22
N ARG A 43 7.96 -9.90 -0.01
CA ARG A 43 7.04 -9.15 -0.84
C ARG A 43 6.59 -7.84 -0.21
N VAL A 44 7.24 -7.39 0.84
CA VAL A 44 6.88 -6.14 1.52
C VAL A 44 7.96 -5.10 1.29
N VAL A 45 7.55 -3.92 0.84
CA VAL A 45 8.43 -2.77 0.65
C VAL A 45 7.96 -1.68 1.61
N ASN A 46 8.85 -1.21 2.46
CA ASN A 46 8.52 -0.17 3.42
C ASN A 46 8.81 1.21 2.85
N ALA A 47 7.76 1.94 2.51
CA ALA A 47 7.87 3.30 2.01
C ALA A 47 7.58 4.34 3.09
N ALA A 48 7.35 3.91 4.32
CA ALA A 48 7.06 4.81 5.42
C ALA A 48 8.34 5.18 6.16
N ASP A 49 8.48 6.45 6.50
CA ASP A 49 9.61 6.93 7.31
C ASP A 49 9.33 6.76 8.80
N ASP A 50 8.08 6.57 9.15
CA ASP A 50 7.63 6.41 10.53
C ASP A 50 6.68 5.21 10.56
N LEU A 51 5.81 5.15 11.57
CA LEU A 51 4.85 4.05 11.67
C LEU A 51 3.91 4.05 10.46
N PRO A 52 3.75 2.91 9.79
CA PRO A 52 2.84 2.86 8.65
C PRO A 52 1.38 2.93 9.09
N LYS A 53 0.57 3.63 8.30
CA LYS A 53 -0.86 3.77 8.55
C LYS A 53 -1.68 2.95 7.57
N SER A 54 -1.09 2.57 6.45
CA SER A 54 -1.78 1.80 5.43
C SER A 54 -0.80 0.93 4.67
N PHE A 55 -1.35 0.00 3.90
CA PHE A 55 -0.53 -0.69 2.91
C PHE A 55 -1.28 -0.72 1.59
N VAL A 56 -0.52 -0.70 0.51
CA VAL A 56 -1.05 -0.74 -0.84
C VAL A 56 -0.60 -2.06 -1.47
N ALA A 57 -1.56 -2.88 -1.88
CA ALA A 57 -1.27 -4.13 -2.56
C ALA A 57 -1.21 -3.84 -4.05
N VAL A 58 -0.10 -4.21 -4.68
CA VAL A 58 0.17 -3.89 -6.08
C VAL A 58 0.59 -5.17 -6.80
N GLU A 59 0.11 -5.35 -8.02
CA GLU A 59 0.57 -6.46 -8.84
C GLU A 59 1.79 -6.04 -9.64
N GLU A 60 2.89 -6.77 -9.46
CA GLU A 60 4.11 -6.53 -10.22
C GLU A 60 4.63 -7.84 -10.77
N LYS A 61 4.65 -7.97 -12.07
CA LYS A 61 5.20 -9.15 -12.75
C LYS A 61 4.60 -10.45 -12.22
N GLY A 62 3.30 -10.45 -12.01
CA GLY A 62 2.58 -11.64 -11.54
C GLY A 62 2.68 -11.89 -10.05
N ARG A 63 3.27 -10.97 -9.29
CA ARG A 63 3.39 -11.08 -7.84
C ARG A 63 2.66 -9.94 -7.15
N CYS A 64 2.12 -10.22 -5.98
CA CYS A 64 1.48 -9.19 -5.18
C CYS A 64 2.52 -8.61 -4.20
N ILE A 65 2.87 -7.36 -4.39
CA ILE A 65 3.82 -6.65 -3.55
C ILE A 65 3.04 -5.70 -2.64
N LEU A 66 3.40 -5.68 -1.36
CA LEU A 66 2.74 -4.81 -0.38
C LEU A 66 3.66 -3.65 -0.05
N TYR A 67 3.18 -2.44 -0.29
CA TYR A 67 3.93 -1.23 0.02
C TYR A 67 3.33 -0.60 1.28
N LEU A 68 4.14 -0.51 2.33
CA LEU A 68 3.71 0.13 3.57
C LEU A 68 3.85 1.63 3.43
N SER A 69 2.80 2.37 3.79
CA SER A 69 2.77 3.81 3.65
C SER A 69 2.40 4.48 4.96
N GLN A 70 2.98 5.64 5.24
CA GLN A 70 2.62 6.44 6.39
C GLN A 70 1.41 7.32 6.10
N LEU A 71 0.95 7.35 4.85
CA LEU A 71 -0.23 8.11 4.48
C LEU A 71 -1.48 7.29 4.79
N SER A 72 -2.56 7.97 5.16
CA SER A 72 -3.82 7.28 5.43
C SER A 72 -4.45 6.83 4.11
N PRO A 73 -5.32 5.80 4.16
CA PRO A 73 -6.03 5.38 2.95
C PRO A 73 -6.82 6.52 2.30
N ALA A 74 -7.40 7.41 3.12
CA ALA A 74 -8.15 8.54 2.60
C ALA A 74 -7.26 9.48 1.79
N THR A 75 -6.04 9.72 2.27
CA THR A 75 -5.09 10.57 1.57
C THR A 75 -4.67 9.93 0.25
N LEU A 76 -4.40 8.63 0.27
CA LEU A 76 -4.01 7.91 -0.94
C LEU A 76 -5.13 7.93 -1.98
N LEU A 77 -6.36 7.72 -1.53
CA LEU A 77 -7.51 7.75 -2.43
C LEU A 77 -7.68 9.13 -3.05
N ARG A 78 -7.52 10.17 -2.24
CA ARG A 78 -7.65 11.55 -2.73
C ARG A 78 -6.60 11.85 -3.79
N ARG A 79 -5.36 11.40 -3.57
CA ARG A 79 -4.29 11.59 -4.56
C ARG A 79 -4.59 10.86 -5.85
N ALA A 80 -5.12 9.65 -5.75
CA ALA A 80 -5.48 8.88 -6.93
C ALA A 80 -6.61 9.55 -7.71
N GLU A 81 -7.60 10.08 -7.02
CA GLU A 81 -8.71 10.79 -7.65
C GLU A 81 -8.24 12.06 -8.34
N THR A 82 -7.33 12.80 -7.70
CA THR A 82 -6.80 14.02 -8.29
C THR A 82 -6.07 13.70 -9.59
N ILE A 83 -5.31 12.63 -9.61
CA ILE A 83 -4.63 12.19 -10.83
C ILE A 83 -5.64 11.82 -11.90
N THR A 84 -6.73 11.18 -11.50
CA THR A 84 -7.77 10.74 -12.44
C THR A 84 -8.44 11.91 -13.15
N TYR A 85 -8.60 13.03 -12.46
CA TYR A 85 -9.25 14.20 -13.03
C TYR A 85 -8.34 15.00 -13.97
N GLU A 86 -7.09 14.70 -13.97
CA GLU A 86 -6.15 15.34 -14.87
C GLU A 86 -6.12 14.66 -16.25
#